data_7d6cf3e1d7848c0dc57b687686fd73f3
#
_entry.id   7d6cf3e1d7848c0dc57b687686fd73f3
#
_cell.length_a   1.000
_cell.length_b   1.000
_cell.length_c   1.000
_cell.angle_alpha   90.00
_cell.angle_beta   90.00
_cell.angle_gamma   90.00
#
_symmetry.space_group_name_H-M   'P 1'
#
loop_
_entity.id
_entity.type
_entity.pdbx_description
1 polymer ?
#
loop_
_entity_poly.entity_id
_entity_poly.type
_entity_poly.pdbx_seq_one_letter_code
_entity_poly.pdbx_strand_id
1 'polypeptide(L)'
;MKKFFLMLAVALPMFFATSCGDDNDESLTLDQTNVTIDYQKTLELKASEKNGTWASTNDFVASVDQKGKVTANHEGVATISYNKDGKTASCKVTVNATNKWFSTITQWGVSTDQVKNAANQSNLVLLTEQNGNLMYTLAGNAYPWYGFFFTNNSLSGSSVYFTDQQFDDEDFNGYLAQRYQKIETKENGEVVYANSTSLTTATESAVVAYEGDDLWSVTYVPVTHTKAGGIDFDVVKASKELLKAARK
;
A
#
# COMPACT_ATOMS: atom_id res chain seq x y z
N MET A 1 5.38 19.50 -13.85
CA MET A 1 4.34 18.64 -13.24
C MET A 1 4.59 18.57 -11.74
N LYS A 2 3.72 19.15 -10.93
CA LYS A 2 3.90 19.23 -9.46
C LYS A 2 3.38 17.92 -8.84
N LYS A 3 4.27 17.21 -8.15
CA LYS A 3 4.01 15.94 -7.47
C LYS A 3 3.32 16.23 -6.14
N PHE A 4 2.15 15.62 -5.90
CA PHE A 4 1.48 15.68 -4.61
C PHE A 4 1.82 14.48 -3.74
N PHE A 5 2.40 14.76 -2.59
CA PHE A 5 2.61 13.82 -1.49
C PHE A 5 1.71 14.24 -0.33
N LEU A 6 0.79 13.39 0.07
CA LEU A 6 0.16 13.48 1.38
C LEU A 6 0.73 12.35 2.25
N MET A 7 1.84 12.62 2.93
CA MET A 7 2.32 11.77 4.01
C MET A 7 1.82 12.34 5.33
N LEU A 8 0.85 11.68 5.94
CA LEU A 8 0.52 11.89 7.34
C LEU A 8 1.33 10.88 8.18
N ALA A 9 2.43 11.33 8.76
CA ALA A 9 3.23 10.53 9.67
C ALA A 9 2.53 10.50 11.03
N VAL A 10 1.98 9.34 11.42
CA VAL A 10 1.55 9.08 12.79
C VAL A 10 2.75 8.54 13.56
N ALA A 11 3.35 9.38 14.40
CA ALA A 11 4.37 8.98 15.34
C ALA A 11 3.70 8.30 16.55
N LEU A 12 3.86 7.00 16.68
CA LEU A 12 3.56 6.28 17.93
C LEU A 12 4.74 6.39 18.88
N PRO A 13 4.56 6.80 20.15
CA PRO A 13 5.64 6.84 21.12
C PRO A 13 6.03 5.41 21.53
N MET A 14 7.27 5.03 21.25
CA MET A 14 7.86 3.82 21.81
C MET A 14 8.32 4.10 23.25
N PHE A 15 7.72 3.42 24.21
CA PHE A 15 8.22 3.37 25.58
C PHE A 15 9.46 2.49 25.64
N PHE A 16 10.61 3.09 25.94
CA PHE A 16 11.80 2.35 26.32
C PHE A 16 11.71 2.05 27.82
N ALA A 17 11.54 0.79 28.17
CA ALA A 17 11.77 0.34 29.52
C ALA A 17 13.30 0.18 29.74
N THR A 18 13.92 1.09 30.46
CA THR A 18 15.27 0.91 30.94
C THR A 18 15.22 0.01 32.19
N SER A 19 15.66 -1.22 32.04
CA SER A 19 16.01 -2.09 33.20
C SER A 19 17.50 -1.93 33.49
N CYS A 20 17.82 -1.36 34.62
CA CYS A 20 19.16 -1.44 35.19
C CYS A 20 19.29 -2.78 35.95
N GLY A 21 20.14 -3.65 35.44
CA GLY A 21 20.65 -4.84 36.12
C GLY A 21 22.12 -5.00 35.72
N ASP A 22 22.98 -4.95 36.74
CA ASP A 22 24.43 -5.05 36.62
C ASP A 22 24.80 -6.53 36.47
N ASP A 23 24.95 -6.99 35.20
CA ASP A 23 25.65 -8.20 34.82
C ASP A 23 26.29 -7.93 33.45
N ASN A 24 27.52 -8.39 33.22
CA ASN A 24 28.26 -8.34 31.96
C ASN A 24 27.55 -9.15 30.85
N ASP A 25 26.28 -8.87 30.60
CA ASP A 25 25.49 -9.49 29.55
C ASP A 25 25.59 -8.60 28.32
N GLU A 26 26.57 -8.90 27.43
CA GLU A 26 26.70 -8.19 26.16
C GLU A 26 25.35 -8.23 25.43
N SER A 27 24.72 -7.06 25.26
CA SER A 27 23.43 -6.94 24.62
C SER A 27 23.56 -7.33 23.15
N LEU A 28 22.71 -8.25 22.68
CA LEU A 28 22.61 -8.57 21.28
C LEU A 28 22.18 -7.34 20.50
N THR A 29 22.97 -6.93 19.49
CA THR A 29 22.71 -5.72 18.70
C THR A 29 22.82 -5.99 17.21
N LEU A 30 22.21 -5.14 16.39
CA LEU A 30 22.46 -5.05 14.96
C LEU A 30 23.25 -3.77 14.66
N ASP A 31 24.03 -3.79 13.58
CA ASP A 31 24.79 -2.63 13.09
C ASP A 31 23.87 -1.48 12.63
N GLN A 32 22.60 -1.78 12.32
CA GLN A 32 21.58 -0.82 11.94
C GLN A 32 20.25 -1.18 12.63
N THR A 33 19.51 -0.16 13.09
CA THR A 33 18.18 -0.34 13.71
C THR A 33 17.03 0.21 12.84
N ASN A 34 17.38 1.01 11.84
CA ASN A 34 16.42 1.66 10.93
C ASN A 34 17.10 1.89 9.58
N VAL A 35 16.51 1.36 8.50
CA VAL A 35 17.02 1.55 7.15
C VAL A 35 15.90 1.80 6.17
N THR A 36 16.22 2.54 5.11
CA THR A 36 15.34 2.71 3.95
C THR A 36 16.10 2.25 2.72
N ILE A 37 15.48 1.38 1.94
CA ILE A 37 16.05 0.84 0.69
C ILE A 37 15.00 0.87 -0.42
N ASP A 38 15.44 1.03 -1.66
CA ASP A 38 14.54 1.03 -2.81
C ASP A 38 14.19 -0.40 -3.25
N TYR A 39 13.04 -0.55 -3.87
CA TYR A 39 12.57 -1.79 -4.49
C TYR A 39 13.67 -2.52 -5.27
N GLN A 40 13.76 -3.83 -5.10
CA GLN A 40 14.77 -4.74 -5.68
C GLN A 40 16.23 -4.48 -5.26
N LYS A 41 16.47 -3.57 -4.31
CA LYS A 41 17.80 -3.42 -3.72
C LYS A 41 18.03 -4.40 -2.58
N THR A 42 19.29 -4.63 -2.25
CA THR A 42 19.69 -5.48 -1.13
C THR A 42 20.62 -4.74 -0.19
N LEU A 43 20.66 -5.19 1.05
CA LEU A 43 21.48 -4.64 2.12
C LEU A 43 21.92 -5.80 3.01
N GLU A 44 23.11 -5.74 3.61
CA GLU A 44 23.57 -6.71 4.62
C GLU A 44 23.46 -6.08 6.01
N LEU A 45 22.74 -6.75 6.91
CA LEU A 45 22.70 -6.47 8.34
C LEU A 45 23.71 -7.38 9.07
N LYS A 46 24.37 -6.83 10.08
CA LYS A 46 25.32 -7.58 10.90
C LYS A 46 24.88 -7.60 12.35
N ALA A 47 24.83 -8.79 12.93
CA ALA A 47 24.61 -8.96 14.36
C ALA A 47 25.95 -8.94 15.10
N SER A 48 25.95 -8.45 16.36
CA SER A 48 27.12 -8.45 17.26
C SER A 48 27.60 -9.86 17.56
N GLU A 49 26.70 -10.85 17.50
CA GLU A 49 26.99 -12.26 17.77
C GLU A 49 26.68 -13.14 16.55
N LYS A 50 27.33 -14.30 16.47
CA LYS A 50 27.13 -15.29 15.40
C LYS A 50 26.21 -16.44 15.85
N ASN A 51 25.78 -17.26 14.87
CA ASN A 51 24.99 -18.49 15.08
C ASN A 51 23.59 -18.28 15.66
N GLY A 52 22.99 -17.12 15.42
CA GLY A 52 21.57 -16.88 15.64
C GLY A 52 20.74 -17.08 14.38
N THR A 53 19.46 -16.75 14.44
CA THR A 53 18.48 -16.94 13.37
C THR A 53 17.88 -15.62 12.94
N TRP A 54 17.90 -15.35 11.66
CA TRP A 54 17.25 -14.20 11.04
C TRP A 54 15.79 -14.50 10.71
N ALA A 55 14.94 -13.50 10.88
CA ALA A 55 13.52 -13.57 10.49
C ALA A 55 13.00 -12.20 10.06
N SER A 56 12.01 -12.20 9.19
CA SER A 56 11.24 -11.01 8.81
C SER A 56 9.81 -11.11 9.34
N THR A 57 9.23 -9.96 9.73
CA THR A 57 7.79 -9.91 10.05
C THR A 57 6.91 -9.90 8.81
N ASN A 58 7.50 -9.58 7.65
CA ASN A 58 6.79 -9.53 6.38
C ASN A 58 7.75 -9.76 5.20
N ASP A 59 7.93 -11.02 4.82
CA ASP A 59 8.79 -11.42 3.69
C ASP A 59 8.28 -10.89 2.34
N PHE A 60 7.00 -10.57 2.23
CA PHE A 60 6.45 -9.93 1.05
C PHE A 60 7.08 -8.55 0.82
N VAL A 61 7.27 -7.75 1.88
CA VAL A 61 7.90 -6.43 1.83
C VAL A 61 9.42 -6.54 1.78
N ALA A 62 10.00 -7.21 2.76
CA ALA A 62 11.44 -7.41 2.84
C ALA A 62 11.76 -8.79 3.42
N SER A 63 12.46 -9.62 2.67
CA SER A 63 12.96 -10.92 3.12
C SER A 63 14.40 -10.83 3.62
N VAL A 64 14.80 -11.78 4.45
CA VAL A 64 16.17 -11.88 4.95
C VAL A 64 16.68 -13.33 4.87
N ASP A 65 17.90 -13.52 4.41
CA ASP A 65 18.56 -14.83 4.44
C ASP A 65 19.31 -15.07 5.77
N GLN A 66 19.78 -16.31 5.99
CA GLN A 66 20.51 -16.67 7.21
C GLN A 66 21.90 -16.06 7.32
N LYS A 67 22.33 -15.26 6.35
CA LYS A 67 23.57 -14.47 6.40
C LYS A 67 23.34 -13.00 6.74
N GLY A 68 22.05 -12.58 6.91
CA GLY A 68 21.67 -11.20 7.18
C GLY A 68 21.49 -10.35 5.92
N LYS A 69 21.49 -10.98 4.71
CA LYS A 69 21.22 -10.26 3.47
C LYS A 69 19.72 -10.02 3.36
N VAL A 70 19.32 -8.76 3.43
CA VAL A 70 17.96 -8.28 3.24
C VAL A 70 17.72 -7.98 1.77
N THR A 71 16.57 -8.39 1.25
CA THR A 71 16.09 -8.08 -0.11
C THR A 71 14.79 -7.31 -0.04
N ALA A 72 14.73 -6.14 -0.70
CA ALA A 72 13.53 -5.30 -0.82
C ALA A 72 12.61 -5.85 -1.91
N ASN A 73 11.51 -6.49 -1.55
CA ASN A 73 10.64 -7.20 -2.48
C ASN A 73 9.44 -6.34 -2.93
N HIS A 74 8.80 -5.58 -2.02
CA HIS A 74 7.67 -4.70 -2.33
C HIS A 74 7.67 -3.48 -1.40
N GLU A 75 7.01 -2.39 -1.82
CA GLU A 75 6.82 -1.19 -1.00
C GLU A 75 6.16 -1.51 0.33
N GLY A 76 6.66 -0.90 1.40
CA GLY A 76 6.09 -1.06 2.74
C GLY A 76 7.13 -1.04 3.84
N VAL A 77 6.74 -1.62 4.98
CA VAL A 77 7.60 -1.71 6.17
C VAL A 77 7.62 -3.15 6.67
N ALA A 78 8.82 -3.65 6.96
CA ALA A 78 9.05 -4.91 7.64
C ALA A 78 10.03 -4.70 8.80
N THR A 79 9.95 -5.54 9.83
CA THR A 79 10.96 -5.62 10.87
C THR A 79 11.80 -6.88 10.65
N ILE A 80 13.08 -6.70 10.44
CA ILE A 80 14.05 -7.79 10.39
C ILE A 80 14.58 -8.01 11.81
N SER A 81 14.53 -9.24 12.29
CA SER A 81 15.00 -9.62 13.61
C SER A 81 16.10 -10.69 13.52
N TYR A 82 17.03 -10.62 14.47
CA TYR A 82 18.03 -11.64 14.72
C TYR A 82 17.86 -12.16 16.14
N ASN A 83 17.67 -13.47 16.29
CA ASN A 83 17.38 -14.12 17.55
C ASN A 83 18.54 -15.06 17.93
N LYS A 84 19.01 -14.96 19.16
CA LYS A 84 20.04 -15.85 19.71
C LYS A 84 19.87 -15.99 21.22
N ASP A 85 19.87 -17.21 21.72
CA ASP A 85 19.85 -17.56 23.16
C ASP A 85 18.76 -16.80 23.96
N GLY A 86 17.57 -16.65 23.35
CA GLY A 86 16.44 -15.93 23.94
C GLY A 86 16.50 -14.40 23.86
N LYS A 87 17.60 -13.83 23.33
CA LYS A 87 17.73 -12.40 23.04
C LYS A 87 17.30 -12.10 21.60
N THR A 88 16.79 -10.90 21.37
CA THR A 88 16.37 -10.42 20.05
C THR A 88 16.91 -9.02 19.79
N ALA A 89 17.55 -8.85 18.62
CA ALA A 89 17.85 -7.54 18.06
C ALA A 89 17.06 -7.32 16.78
N SER A 90 16.66 -6.09 16.46
CA SER A 90 15.82 -5.82 15.30
C SER A 90 16.18 -4.54 14.57
N CYS A 91 15.87 -4.54 13.26
CA CYS A 91 16.00 -3.42 12.36
C CYS A 91 14.67 -3.19 11.63
N LYS A 92 14.15 -1.97 11.68
CA LYS A 92 13.01 -1.55 10.86
C LYS A 92 13.50 -1.27 9.44
N VAL A 93 12.96 -1.97 8.48
CA VAL A 93 13.26 -1.81 7.04
C VAL A 93 12.06 -1.16 6.37
N THR A 94 12.27 0.00 5.75
CA THR A 94 11.29 0.66 4.88
C THR A 94 11.72 0.45 3.44
N VAL A 95 10.85 -0.13 2.64
CA VAL A 95 11.07 -0.30 1.20
C VAL A 95 10.30 0.79 0.47
N ASN A 96 11.04 1.59 -0.32
CA ASN A 96 10.44 2.60 -1.18
C ASN A 96 10.15 2.03 -2.57
N ALA A 97 8.98 2.32 -3.10
CA ALA A 97 8.73 2.18 -4.51
C ALA A 97 9.45 3.28 -5.30
N THR A 98 10.02 2.90 -6.43
CA THR A 98 10.69 3.83 -7.37
C THR A 98 9.76 4.33 -8.45
N ASN A 99 8.74 3.52 -8.81
CA ASN A 99 7.70 3.91 -9.75
C ASN A 99 6.55 4.62 -9.01
N LYS A 100 6.16 5.80 -9.53
CA LYS A 100 5.11 6.65 -8.99
C LYS A 100 4.08 6.93 -10.08
N TRP A 101 3.19 5.99 -10.25
CA TRP A 101 2.02 6.17 -11.09
C TRP A 101 0.94 6.99 -10.37
N PHE A 102 -0.28 7.12 -10.92
CA PHE A 102 -1.38 7.85 -10.28
C PHE A 102 -1.79 7.17 -8.97
N SER A 103 -1.43 7.77 -7.83
CA SER A 103 -1.84 7.27 -6.52
C SER A 103 -3.10 7.95 -6.03
N THR A 104 -3.90 7.24 -5.24
CA THR A 104 -5.11 7.73 -4.60
C THR A 104 -5.00 7.62 -3.07
N ILE A 105 -6.05 8.02 -2.36
CA ILE A 105 -6.13 7.85 -0.91
C ILE A 105 -6.48 6.39 -0.62
N THR A 106 -5.63 5.72 0.14
CA THR A 106 -5.84 4.36 0.68
C THR A 106 -5.79 4.33 2.21
N GLN A 107 -5.94 5.49 2.84
CA GLN A 107 -6.10 5.56 4.28
C GLN A 107 -7.55 5.22 4.65
N TRP A 108 -7.80 3.95 4.86
CA TRP A 108 -9.13 3.43 5.14
C TRP A 108 -9.71 3.99 6.45
N GLY A 109 -11.02 4.19 6.49
CA GLY A 109 -11.73 4.67 7.66
C GLY A 109 -11.80 6.19 7.82
N VAL A 110 -11.09 6.98 7.01
CA VAL A 110 -11.22 8.45 7.04
C VAL A 110 -12.63 8.88 6.61
N SER A 111 -13.11 10.00 7.17
CA SER A 111 -14.46 10.50 6.87
C SER A 111 -14.56 11.17 5.51
N THR A 112 -15.78 11.31 5.01
CA THR A 112 -16.08 12.07 3.78
C THR A 112 -15.51 13.49 3.84
N ASP A 113 -15.60 14.19 4.97
CA ASP A 113 -15.07 15.55 5.12
C ASP A 113 -13.54 15.59 5.06
N GLN A 114 -12.85 14.57 5.61
CA GLN A 114 -11.40 14.46 5.50
C GLN A 114 -10.98 14.27 4.04
N VAL A 115 -11.71 13.44 3.28
CA VAL A 115 -11.44 13.26 1.84
C VAL A 115 -11.73 14.54 1.06
N LYS A 116 -12.85 15.23 1.32
CA LYS A 116 -13.17 16.53 0.69
C LYS A 116 -12.10 17.59 0.97
N ASN A 117 -11.61 17.65 2.21
CA ASN A 117 -10.53 18.57 2.58
C ASN A 117 -9.20 18.23 1.87
N ALA A 118 -8.83 16.96 1.81
CA ALA A 118 -7.63 16.50 1.09
C ALA A 118 -7.73 16.79 -0.41
N ALA A 119 -8.90 16.56 -1.02
CA ALA A 119 -9.17 16.86 -2.42
C ALA A 119 -9.00 18.36 -2.72
N ASN A 120 -9.56 19.23 -1.88
CA ASN A 120 -9.41 20.69 -2.01
C ASN A 120 -7.96 21.14 -1.90
N GLN A 121 -7.18 20.59 -0.97
CA GLN A 121 -5.74 20.88 -0.82
C GLN A 121 -4.93 20.39 -2.02
N SER A 122 -5.43 19.37 -2.73
CA SER A 122 -4.78 18.77 -3.91
C SER A 122 -5.23 19.38 -5.24
N ASN A 123 -6.00 20.49 -5.23
CA ASN A 123 -6.57 21.11 -6.42
C ASN A 123 -7.44 20.16 -7.26
N LEU A 124 -8.10 19.22 -6.60
CA LEU A 124 -9.07 18.35 -7.24
C LEU A 124 -10.42 19.06 -7.33
N VAL A 125 -11.09 18.91 -8.48
CA VAL A 125 -12.42 19.45 -8.74
C VAL A 125 -13.44 18.32 -8.68
N LEU A 126 -14.51 18.51 -7.89
CA LEU A 126 -15.59 17.55 -7.79
C LEU A 126 -16.33 17.45 -9.15
N LEU A 127 -16.37 16.27 -9.73
CA LEU A 127 -17.12 15.98 -10.96
C LEU A 127 -18.57 15.59 -10.62
N THR A 128 -18.75 14.68 -9.66
CA THR A 128 -20.08 14.23 -9.26
C THR A 128 -20.05 13.67 -7.83
N GLU A 129 -21.22 13.73 -7.18
CA GLU A 129 -21.50 13.04 -5.92
C GLU A 129 -22.76 12.20 -6.11
N GLN A 130 -22.68 10.90 -5.80
CA GLN A 130 -23.81 9.98 -5.92
C GLN A 130 -23.80 8.97 -4.78
N ASN A 131 -24.94 8.87 -4.08
CA ASN A 131 -25.12 7.97 -2.94
C ASN A 131 -24.03 8.12 -1.87
N GLY A 132 -23.52 9.36 -1.66
CA GLY A 132 -22.45 9.66 -0.73
C GLY A 132 -21.04 9.34 -1.24
N ASN A 133 -20.90 8.78 -2.44
CA ASN A 133 -19.62 8.55 -3.11
C ASN A 133 -19.23 9.76 -3.95
N LEU A 134 -17.93 10.04 -4.03
CA LEU A 134 -17.38 11.24 -4.63
C LEU A 134 -16.50 10.89 -5.82
N MET A 135 -16.57 11.68 -6.90
CA MET A 135 -15.63 11.61 -8.01
C MET A 135 -15.02 12.97 -8.30
N TYR A 136 -13.71 12.99 -8.43
CA TYR A 136 -12.91 14.18 -8.69
C TYR A 136 -12.05 14.03 -9.94
N THR A 137 -11.63 15.15 -10.49
CA THR A 137 -10.56 15.25 -11.49
C THR A 137 -9.55 16.31 -11.08
N LEU A 138 -8.38 16.32 -11.70
CA LEU A 138 -7.44 17.43 -11.60
C LEU A 138 -7.98 18.62 -12.40
N ALA A 139 -7.89 19.84 -11.83
CA ALA A 139 -8.34 21.05 -12.50
C ALA A 139 -7.65 21.22 -13.86
N GLY A 140 -8.45 21.38 -14.91
CA GLY A 140 -7.97 21.56 -16.28
C GLY A 140 -7.58 20.27 -17.04
N ASN A 141 -7.81 19.08 -16.47
CA ASN A 141 -7.55 17.79 -17.11
C ASN A 141 -8.84 16.97 -17.27
N ALA A 142 -8.94 16.26 -18.41
CA ALA A 142 -10.04 15.32 -18.59
C ALA A 142 -9.89 14.06 -17.71
N TYR A 143 -8.65 13.58 -17.56
CA TYR A 143 -8.26 12.41 -16.76
C TYR A 143 -6.90 12.67 -16.09
N PRO A 144 -6.52 11.93 -14.99
CA PRO A 144 -7.28 10.85 -14.35
C PRO A 144 -8.47 11.37 -13.53
N TRP A 145 -9.46 10.51 -13.35
CA TRP A 145 -10.52 10.71 -12.37
C TRP A 145 -10.26 9.87 -11.12
N TYR A 146 -10.70 10.38 -9.95
CA TYR A 146 -10.51 9.76 -8.65
C TYR A 146 -11.86 9.51 -8.00
N GLY A 147 -12.22 8.24 -7.78
CA GLY A 147 -13.42 7.84 -7.07
C GLY A 147 -13.13 7.54 -5.60
N PHE A 148 -14.02 7.94 -4.70
CA PHE A 148 -13.96 7.64 -3.26
C PHE A 148 -15.29 7.08 -2.80
N PHE A 149 -15.25 5.92 -2.14
CA PHE A 149 -16.42 5.14 -1.77
C PHE A 149 -16.52 5.04 -0.25
N PHE A 150 -17.70 5.30 0.29
CA PHE A 150 -17.91 5.37 1.72
C PHE A 150 -18.98 4.39 2.20
N THR A 151 -18.70 3.76 3.33
CA THR A 151 -19.67 2.97 4.09
C THR A 151 -19.81 3.61 5.47
N ASN A 152 -21.00 4.06 5.84
CA ASN A 152 -21.25 4.75 7.12
C ASN A 152 -20.29 5.92 7.39
N ASN A 153 -20.08 6.79 6.40
CA ASN A 153 -19.14 7.93 6.46
C ASN A 153 -17.66 7.55 6.68
N SER A 154 -17.29 6.33 6.34
CA SER A 154 -15.93 5.79 6.48
C SER A 154 -15.43 5.33 5.13
N LEU A 155 -14.27 5.81 4.67
CA LEU A 155 -13.69 5.42 3.38
C LEU A 155 -13.46 3.91 3.33
N SER A 156 -14.16 3.25 2.42
CA SER A 156 -14.15 1.79 2.23
C SER A 156 -13.54 1.37 0.88
N GLY A 157 -13.21 2.32 0.02
CA GLY A 157 -12.50 2.07 -1.22
C GLY A 157 -12.22 3.35 -1.98
N SER A 158 -11.27 3.27 -2.91
CA SER A 158 -10.94 4.35 -3.84
C SER A 158 -10.60 3.81 -5.21
N SER A 159 -10.83 4.62 -6.26
CA SER A 159 -10.51 4.22 -7.64
C SER A 159 -9.74 5.32 -8.35
N VAL A 160 -8.91 4.92 -9.29
CA VAL A 160 -8.33 5.80 -10.31
C VAL A 160 -8.82 5.33 -11.68
N TYR A 161 -9.36 6.25 -12.48
CA TYR A 161 -9.78 6.00 -13.85
C TYR A 161 -8.86 6.77 -14.80
N PHE A 162 -8.40 6.11 -15.85
CA PHE A 162 -7.42 6.62 -16.80
C PHE A 162 -7.61 6.02 -18.18
N THR A 163 -7.17 6.74 -19.21
CA THR A 163 -7.28 6.29 -20.61
C THR A 163 -5.99 5.62 -21.07
N ASP A 164 -6.07 4.84 -22.15
CA ASP A 164 -4.89 4.23 -22.81
C ASP A 164 -3.81 5.27 -23.16
N GLN A 165 -4.20 6.50 -23.50
CA GLN A 165 -3.25 7.59 -23.78
C GLN A 165 -2.46 8.07 -22.57
N GLN A 166 -2.99 7.84 -21.37
CA GLN A 166 -2.33 8.16 -20.08
C GLN A 166 -1.66 6.95 -19.45
N PHE A 167 -1.85 5.82 -20.08
CA PHE A 167 -1.40 4.52 -19.67
C PHE A 167 -0.10 4.20 -20.41
N ASP A 168 1.00 4.22 -19.69
CA ASP A 168 2.22 3.55 -20.12
C ASP A 168 2.23 2.18 -19.44
N ASP A 169 2.12 1.13 -20.23
CA ASP A 169 2.06 -0.25 -19.74
C ASP A 169 3.24 -0.56 -18.80
N GLU A 170 4.42 -0.04 -19.09
CA GLU A 170 5.61 -0.24 -18.26
C GLU A 170 5.48 0.50 -16.94
N ASP A 171 5.00 1.74 -16.93
CA ASP A 171 4.81 2.54 -15.72
C ASP A 171 3.72 1.96 -14.82
N PHE A 172 2.58 1.56 -15.39
CA PHE A 172 1.48 0.97 -14.64
C PHE A 172 1.84 -0.42 -14.08
N ASN A 173 2.37 -1.30 -14.93
CA ASN A 173 2.79 -2.62 -14.50
C ASN A 173 3.93 -2.53 -13.49
N GLY A 174 4.87 -1.61 -13.67
CA GLY A 174 5.92 -1.32 -12.70
C GLY A 174 5.37 -0.79 -11.38
N TYR A 175 4.33 0.04 -11.39
CA TYR A 175 3.65 0.51 -10.18
C TYR A 175 3.01 -0.63 -9.42
N LEU A 176 2.26 -1.51 -10.11
CA LEU A 176 1.61 -2.66 -9.48
C LEU A 176 2.62 -3.66 -8.94
N ALA A 177 3.65 -4.01 -9.74
CA ALA A 177 4.68 -4.97 -9.34
C ALA A 177 5.47 -4.56 -8.10
N GLN A 178 5.60 -3.26 -7.85
CA GLN A 178 6.29 -2.75 -6.67
C GLN A 178 5.45 -2.77 -5.39
N ARG A 179 4.13 -2.98 -5.48
CA ARG A 179 3.17 -2.88 -4.36
C ARG A 179 2.35 -4.12 -4.15
N TYR A 180 2.09 -4.85 -5.21
CA TYR A 180 1.08 -5.91 -5.22
C TYR A 180 1.57 -7.14 -5.96
N GLN A 181 1.02 -8.27 -5.60
CA GLN A 181 1.12 -9.52 -6.35
C GLN A 181 -0.22 -9.81 -7.03
N LYS A 182 -0.18 -10.21 -8.31
CA LYS A 182 -1.36 -10.72 -9.01
C LYS A 182 -1.84 -12.01 -8.36
N ILE A 183 -3.11 -12.05 -7.98
CA ILE A 183 -3.76 -13.20 -7.35
C ILE A 183 -4.53 -14.03 -8.38
N GLU A 184 -5.43 -13.38 -9.14
CA GLU A 184 -6.28 -14.06 -10.11
C GLU A 184 -6.70 -13.14 -11.26
N THR A 185 -7.16 -13.74 -12.35
CA THR A 185 -7.96 -13.06 -13.40
C THR A 185 -9.34 -13.69 -13.39
N LYS A 186 -10.38 -12.87 -13.22
CA LYS A 186 -11.78 -13.31 -13.22
C LYS A 186 -12.30 -13.57 -14.63
N GLU A 187 -13.41 -14.30 -14.75
CA GLU A 187 -14.07 -14.60 -16.03
C GLU A 187 -14.48 -13.34 -16.81
N ASN A 188 -14.81 -12.26 -16.09
CA ASN A 188 -15.17 -10.96 -16.69
C ASN A 188 -13.94 -10.10 -17.11
N GLY A 189 -12.73 -10.64 -17.00
CA GLY A 189 -11.49 -9.97 -17.36
C GLY A 189 -10.88 -9.08 -16.26
N GLU A 190 -11.56 -8.91 -15.13
CA GLU A 190 -11.00 -8.18 -13.97
C GLU A 190 -9.77 -8.92 -13.41
N VAL A 191 -8.72 -8.18 -13.12
CA VAL A 191 -7.48 -8.72 -12.53
C VAL A 191 -7.37 -8.26 -11.08
N VAL A 192 -7.25 -9.23 -10.18
CA VAL A 192 -7.14 -9.00 -8.73
C VAL A 192 -5.69 -9.08 -8.31
N TYR A 193 -5.24 -8.07 -7.61
CA TYR A 193 -3.94 -7.95 -6.99
C TYR A 193 -4.07 -7.81 -5.48
N ALA A 194 -3.06 -8.21 -4.71
CA ALA A 194 -3.02 -8.05 -3.25
C ALA A 194 -1.64 -7.57 -2.79
N ASN A 195 -1.60 -6.81 -1.71
CA ASN A 195 -0.36 -6.40 -1.05
C ASN A 195 0.24 -7.50 -0.16
N SER A 196 0.07 -8.74 -0.58
CA SER A 196 0.59 -9.97 0.06
C SER A 196 0.59 -11.11 -0.96
N THR A 197 1.19 -12.24 -0.58
CA THR A 197 1.20 -13.48 -1.39
C THR A 197 -0.18 -14.15 -1.50
N SER A 198 -1.14 -13.76 -0.67
CA SER A 198 -2.52 -14.28 -0.70
C SER A 198 -3.50 -13.26 -0.12
N LEU A 199 -4.79 -13.38 -0.48
CA LEU A 199 -5.85 -12.57 0.10
C LEU A 199 -6.07 -12.84 1.60
N THR A 200 -5.67 -14.00 2.10
CA THR A 200 -5.80 -14.35 3.52
C THR A 200 -4.86 -13.59 4.44
N THR A 201 -3.77 -13.06 3.89
CA THR A 201 -2.76 -12.28 4.63
C THR A 201 -2.69 -10.83 4.16
N ALA A 202 -3.37 -10.49 3.08
CA ALA A 202 -3.41 -9.12 2.55
C ALA A 202 -4.22 -8.19 3.47
N THR A 203 -3.85 -6.92 3.48
CA THR A 203 -4.61 -5.83 4.12
C THR A 203 -5.29 -4.94 3.10
N GLU A 204 -4.82 -4.99 1.84
CA GLU A 204 -5.33 -4.21 0.73
C GLU A 204 -5.30 -5.03 -0.56
N SER A 205 -6.28 -4.81 -1.41
CA SER A 205 -6.36 -5.37 -2.76
C SER A 205 -6.59 -4.27 -3.77
N ALA A 206 -6.06 -4.47 -4.98
CA ALA A 206 -6.31 -3.63 -6.14
C ALA A 206 -7.00 -4.48 -7.22
N VAL A 207 -8.13 -4.00 -7.73
CA VAL A 207 -8.87 -4.64 -8.83
C VAL A 207 -8.73 -3.78 -10.08
N VAL A 208 -8.09 -4.33 -11.11
CA VAL A 208 -7.91 -3.67 -12.41
C VAL A 208 -8.99 -4.13 -13.36
N ALA A 209 -9.68 -3.19 -14.00
CA ALA A 209 -10.77 -3.47 -14.92
C ALA A 209 -10.71 -2.56 -16.17
N TYR A 210 -11.08 -3.10 -17.33
CA TYR A 210 -11.38 -2.32 -18.52
C TYR A 210 -12.85 -1.89 -18.48
N GLU A 211 -13.10 -0.60 -18.60
CA GLU A 211 -14.43 0.01 -18.45
C GLU A 211 -15.09 0.37 -19.78
N GLY A 212 -14.45 0.00 -20.91
CA GLY A 212 -14.86 0.38 -22.27
C GLY A 212 -14.42 1.79 -22.67
N ASP A 213 -14.51 2.09 -23.98
CA ASP A 213 -14.17 3.42 -24.54
C ASP A 213 -12.73 3.88 -24.16
N ASP A 214 -11.75 2.97 -24.28
CA ASP A 214 -10.35 3.18 -23.94
C ASP A 214 -10.13 3.66 -22.48
N LEU A 215 -11.05 3.32 -21.58
CA LEU A 215 -10.98 3.64 -20.17
C LEU A 215 -10.69 2.41 -19.32
N TRP A 216 -9.75 2.57 -18.40
CA TRP A 216 -9.37 1.60 -17.39
C TRP A 216 -9.66 2.13 -15.98
N SER A 217 -9.84 1.23 -15.05
CA SER A 217 -9.91 1.55 -13.62
C SER A 217 -8.97 0.66 -12.80
N VAL A 218 -8.46 1.24 -11.72
CA VAL A 218 -7.89 0.50 -10.59
C VAL A 218 -8.69 0.87 -9.37
N THR A 219 -9.36 -0.12 -8.78
CA THR A 219 -10.14 0.07 -7.55
C THR A 219 -9.41 -0.58 -6.39
N TYR A 220 -9.03 0.22 -5.41
CA TYR A 220 -8.37 -0.20 -4.17
C TYR A 220 -9.42 -0.43 -3.09
N VAL A 221 -9.32 -1.53 -2.39
CA VAL A 221 -10.23 -1.89 -1.29
C VAL A 221 -9.44 -2.51 -0.13
N PRO A 222 -9.81 -2.22 1.13
CA PRO A 222 -9.27 -2.95 2.26
C PRO A 222 -9.72 -4.42 2.18
N VAL A 223 -8.81 -5.33 2.52
CA VAL A 223 -9.15 -6.75 2.65
C VAL A 223 -9.67 -6.98 4.06
N THR A 224 -10.93 -7.44 4.16
CA THR A 224 -11.56 -7.79 5.44
C THR A 224 -11.70 -9.30 5.52
N HIS A 225 -11.05 -9.94 6.50
CA HIS A 225 -11.09 -11.41 6.67
C HIS A 225 -12.42 -11.94 7.19
N THR A 226 -13.43 -11.06 7.32
CA THR A 226 -14.80 -11.41 7.76
C THR A 226 -15.74 -11.80 6.62
N LYS A 227 -15.37 -11.52 5.35
CA LYS A 227 -16.16 -11.88 4.16
C LYS A 227 -15.49 -13.03 3.40
N ALA A 228 -16.28 -13.91 2.78
CA ALA A 228 -15.78 -14.95 1.88
C ALA A 228 -14.98 -14.28 0.72
N GLY A 229 -13.70 -14.62 0.59
CA GLY A 229 -12.80 -14.04 -0.42
C GLY A 229 -12.12 -12.74 -0.03
N GLY A 230 -12.39 -12.15 1.16
CA GLY A 230 -11.66 -11.00 1.72
C GLY A 230 -11.88 -9.65 1.05
N ILE A 231 -12.38 -9.59 -0.19
CA ILE A 231 -12.57 -8.36 -0.98
C ILE A 231 -14.02 -7.91 -0.93
N ASP A 232 -14.25 -6.62 -0.71
CA ASP A 232 -15.58 -6.02 -0.81
C ASP A 232 -15.88 -5.63 -2.28
N PHE A 233 -16.45 -6.57 -3.03
CA PHE A 233 -16.87 -6.33 -4.43
C PHE A 233 -18.05 -5.36 -4.57
N ASP A 234 -18.76 -5.02 -3.50
CA ASP A 234 -19.78 -3.95 -3.53
C ASP A 234 -19.13 -2.59 -3.82
N VAL A 235 -17.91 -2.35 -3.34
CA VAL A 235 -17.12 -1.16 -3.68
C VAL A 235 -16.75 -1.15 -5.17
N VAL A 236 -16.31 -2.29 -5.74
CA VAL A 236 -16.00 -2.40 -7.18
C VAL A 236 -17.25 -2.13 -8.02
N LYS A 237 -18.41 -2.62 -7.60
CA LYS A 237 -19.69 -2.32 -8.24
C LYS A 237 -20.06 -0.85 -8.12
N ALA A 238 -19.91 -0.25 -6.94
CA ALA A 238 -20.16 1.17 -6.70
C ALA A 238 -19.25 2.06 -7.56
N SER A 239 -18.01 1.63 -7.82
CA SER A 239 -17.08 2.37 -8.69
C SER A 239 -17.61 2.45 -10.13
N LYS A 240 -18.17 1.37 -10.66
CA LYS A 240 -18.78 1.34 -12.00
C LYS A 240 -20.04 2.20 -12.09
N GLU A 241 -20.87 2.21 -11.05
CA GLU A 241 -22.08 3.06 -11.02
C GLU A 241 -21.71 4.55 -10.93
N LEU A 242 -20.72 4.92 -10.13
CA LEU A 242 -20.24 6.30 -10.03
C LEU A 242 -19.63 6.78 -11.37
N LEU A 243 -18.87 5.91 -12.06
CA LEU A 243 -18.34 6.18 -13.38
C LEU A 243 -19.43 6.47 -14.41
N LYS A 244 -20.52 5.67 -14.43
CA LYS A 244 -21.68 5.92 -15.31
C LYS A 244 -22.35 7.26 -15.01
N ALA A 245 -22.37 7.71 -13.76
CA ALA A 245 -22.92 9.00 -13.40
C ALA A 245 -22.03 10.18 -13.86
N ALA A 246 -20.73 10.02 -13.80
CA ALA A 246 -19.76 11.04 -14.22
C ALA A 246 -19.68 11.23 -15.75
N ARG A 247 -20.08 10.20 -16.53
CA ARG A 247 -20.11 10.25 -18.00
C ARG A 247 -21.38 10.89 -18.59
N LYS A 248 -22.37 11.25 -17.77
CA LYS A 248 -23.60 11.94 -18.16
C LYS A 248 -23.44 13.45 -18.14
#